data_6a8b1a30fc1e157d244b1e06fca85ff5
#
_entry.id   6a8b1a30fc1e157d244b1e06fca85ff5
#
_cell.length_a   1.000
_cell.length_b   1.000
_cell.length_c   1.000
_cell.angle_alpha   90.00
_cell.angle_beta   90.00
_cell.angle_gamma   90.00
#
_symmetry.space_group_name_H-M   'P 1'
#
loop_
_entity.id
_entity.type
_entity.pdbx_description
1 polymer ?
#
loop_
_entity_poly.entity_id
_entity_poly.type
_entity_poly.pdbx_seq_one_letter_code
_entity_poly.pdbx_strand_id
1 'polypeptide(L)'
;MIARRWHGRVHASQGEAYLRLMAEVGLPDYRSTEGNRGAWCLSRREGDVVHVEIFTLWEDEASIRRFAGADLKRAKYYDFDPDYLLELEPEVEHFEVISG
;
A
#
# COMPACT_ATOMS: atom_id res chain seq x y z
N MET A 1 11.52 8.27 11.57
CA MET A 1 10.76 7.15 10.95
C MET A 1 9.52 7.70 10.27
N ILE A 2 9.23 7.21 9.09
CA ILE A 2 8.12 7.70 8.26
C ILE A 2 7.10 6.59 8.09
N ALA A 3 5.82 6.92 8.30
CA ALA A 3 4.70 6.03 7.96
C ALA A 3 4.17 6.42 6.58
N ARG A 4 3.86 5.43 5.76
CA ARG A 4 3.31 5.61 4.42
C ARG A 4 2.00 4.84 4.33
N ARG A 5 0.97 5.48 3.78
CA ARG A 5 -0.34 4.89 3.63
C ARG A 5 -0.78 4.93 2.17
N TRP A 6 -0.95 3.76 1.58
CA TRP A 6 -1.56 3.57 0.28
C TRP A 6 -3.01 3.15 0.48
N HIS A 7 -3.91 3.63 -0.37
CA HIS A 7 -5.34 3.31 -0.30
C HIS A 7 -5.86 2.93 -1.68
N GLY A 8 -6.74 1.92 -1.69
CA GLY A 8 -7.48 1.53 -2.88
C GLY A 8 -8.84 0.98 -2.49
N ARG A 9 -9.73 0.85 -3.47
CA ARG A 9 -11.07 0.30 -3.28
C ARG A 9 -11.31 -0.79 -4.31
N VAL A 10 -11.95 -1.89 -3.89
CA VAL A 10 -12.35 -2.97 -4.77
C VAL A 10 -13.80 -3.34 -4.49
N HIS A 11 -14.49 -3.93 -5.46
CA HIS A 11 -15.80 -4.51 -5.20
C HIS A 11 -15.69 -5.62 -4.16
N ALA A 12 -16.68 -5.71 -3.27
CA ALA A 12 -16.69 -6.74 -2.22
C ALA A 12 -16.57 -8.15 -2.80
N SER A 13 -17.13 -8.39 -3.97
CA SER A 13 -17.05 -9.70 -4.64
C SER A 13 -15.61 -10.09 -5.02
N GLN A 14 -14.72 -9.12 -5.13
CA GLN A 14 -13.32 -9.35 -5.47
C GLN A 14 -12.37 -9.11 -4.31
N GLY A 15 -12.93 -8.74 -3.16
CA GLY A 15 -12.11 -8.36 -1.99
C GLY A 15 -11.18 -9.47 -1.54
N GLU A 16 -11.68 -10.70 -1.39
CA GLU A 16 -10.88 -11.82 -0.93
C GLU A 16 -9.70 -12.12 -1.87
N ALA A 17 -9.97 -12.12 -3.18
CA ALA A 17 -8.93 -12.37 -4.18
C ALA A 17 -7.87 -11.28 -4.17
N TYR A 18 -8.28 -10.02 -4.06
CA TYR A 18 -7.36 -8.90 -4.04
C TYR A 18 -6.50 -8.88 -2.77
N LEU A 19 -7.11 -9.16 -1.60
CA LEU A 19 -6.36 -9.23 -0.34
C LEU A 19 -5.32 -10.35 -0.36
N ARG A 20 -5.62 -11.45 -1.04
CA ARG A 20 -4.66 -12.53 -1.23
C ARG A 20 -3.47 -12.07 -2.06
N LEU A 21 -3.72 -11.32 -3.15
CA LEU A 21 -2.65 -10.76 -3.97
C LEU A 21 -1.79 -9.77 -3.16
N MET A 22 -2.41 -8.98 -2.29
CA MET A 22 -1.65 -8.08 -1.41
C MET A 22 -0.75 -8.86 -0.46
N ALA A 23 -1.24 -9.97 0.10
CA ALA A 23 -0.44 -10.80 0.99
C ALA A 23 0.69 -11.54 0.26
N GLU A 24 0.45 -12.00 -0.94
CA GLU A 24 1.40 -12.83 -1.69
C GLU A 24 2.41 -12.03 -2.50
N VAL A 25 2.02 -10.87 -3.00
CA VAL A 25 2.85 -10.04 -3.88
C VAL A 25 3.18 -8.69 -3.25
N GLY A 26 2.16 -7.95 -2.82
CA GLY A 26 2.36 -6.59 -2.33
C GLY A 26 3.22 -6.52 -1.08
N LEU A 27 2.80 -7.15 0.00
CA LEU A 27 3.53 -7.09 1.28
C LEU A 27 4.96 -7.61 1.17
N PRO A 28 5.25 -8.73 0.48
CA PRO A 28 6.63 -9.15 0.30
C PRO A 28 7.49 -8.12 -0.42
N ASP A 29 6.95 -7.42 -1.42
CA ASP A 29 7.67 -6.38 -2.14
C ASP A 29 8.07 -5.24 -1.22
N TYR A 30 7.13 -4.75 -0.40
CA TYR A 30 7.44 -3.74 0.63
C TYR A 30 8.53 -4.23 1.59
N ARG A 31 8.33 -5.43 2.13
CA ARG A 31 9.21 -5.97 3.17
C ARG A 31 10.62 -6.28 2.69
N SER A 32 10.78 -6.56 1.40
CA SER A 32 12.09 -6.85 0.81
C SER A 32 12.89 -5.59 0.49
N THR A 33 12.28 -4.42 0.57
CA THR A 33 12.95 -3.16 0.28
C THR A 33 13.79 -2.73 1.49
N GLU A 34 15.07 -2.46 1.27
CA GLU A 34 15.97 -2.03 2.33
C GLU A 34 15.48 -0.73 2.97
N GLY A 35 15.40 -0.72 4.29
CA GLY A 35 14.89 0.40 5.08
C GLY A 35 13.42 0.29 5.42
N ASN A 36 12.71 -0.72 4.89
CA ASN A 36 11.34 -0.99 5.35
C ASN A 36 11.38 -1.58 6.76
N ARG A 37 10.55 -1.05 7.65
CA ARG A 37 10.44 -1.45 9.06
C ARG A 37 9.15 -2.16 9.39
N GLY A 38 8.32 -2.42 8.39
CA GLY A 38 7.07 -3.16 8.57
C GLY A 38 6.06 -2.80 7.51
N ALA A 39 5.18 -3.75 7.22
CA ALA A 39 4.14 -3.58 6.22
C ALA A 39 2.91 -4.39 6.64
N TRP A 40 1.76 -3.75 6.60
CA TRP A 40 0.48 -4.36 6.95
C TRP A 40 -0.55 -4.03 5.89
N CYS A 41 -1.40 -5.00 5.60
CA CYS A 41 -2.57 -4.81 4.76
C CYS A 41 -3.79 -4.71 5.66
N LEU A 42 -4.51 -3.62 5.56
CA LEU A 42 -5.73 -3.37 6.34
C LEU A 42 -6.91 -3.34 5.39
N SER A 43 -8.05 -3.84 5.85
CA SER A 43 -9.26 -3.79 5.04
C SER A 43 -10.46 -3.38 5.88
N ARG A 44 -11.40 -2.67 5.24
CA ARG A 44 -12.66 -2.27 5.86
C ARG A 44 -13.77 -2.36 4.82
N ARG A 45 -14.81 -3.09 5.13
CA ARG A 45 -15.95 -3.19 4.22
C ARG A 45 -16.93 -2.03 4.44
N GLU A 46 -17.39 -1.46 3.35
CA GLU A 46 -18.42 -0.42 3.35
C GLU A 46 -19.41 -0.73 2.21
N GLY A 47 -20.57 -1.30 2.56
CA GLY A 47 -21.53 -1.73 1.56
C GLY A 47 -20.95 -2.78 0.63
N ASP A 48 -20.98 -2.50 -0.66
CA ASP A 48 -20.47 -3.40 -1.70
C ASP A 48 -19.01 -3.14 -2.04
N VAL A 49 -18.32 -2.31 -1.25
CA VAL A 49 -16.94 -1.91 -1.49
C VAL A 49 -16.09 -2.34 -0.30
N VAL A 50 -14.89 -2.83 -0.60
CA VAL A 50 -13.85 -3.06 0.39
C VAL A 50 -12.77 -2.00 0.20
N HIS A 51 -12.50 -1.24 1.26
CA HIS A 51 -11.35 -0.34 1.31
C HIS A 51 -10.14 -1.15 1.72
N VAL A 52 -9.04 -0.98 0.99
CA VAL A 52 -7.77 -1.66 1.27
C VAL A 52 -6.72 -0.58 1.52
N GLU A 53 -5.98 -0.72 2.61
CA GLU A 53 -4.87 0.16 2.90
C GLU A 53 -3.62 -0.67 3.11
N ILE A 54 -2.51 -0.21 2.56
CA ILE A 54 -1.20 -0.75 2.89
C ILE A 54 -0.51 0.30 3.74
N PHE A 55 -0.30 -0.05 4.99
CA PHE A 55 0.38 0.79 5.97
C PHE A 55 1.80 0.29 6.15
N THR A 56 2.78 1.16 5.96
CA THR A 56 4.19 0.77 6.01
C THR A 56 5.01 1.75 6.83
N LEU A 57 6.07 1.25 7.44
CA LEU A 57 7.03 2.05 8.20
C LEU A 57 8.38 2.01 7.53
N TRP A 58 9.06 3.15 7.48
CA TRP A 58 10.32 3.33 6.76
C TRP A 58 11.33 4.11 7.59
N GLU A 59 12.59 3.77 7.42
CA GLU A 59 13.69 4.46 8.12
C GLU A 59 13.78 5.92 7.69
N ASP A 60 13.68 6.19 6.39
CA ASP A 60 13.89 7.51 5.80
C ASP A 60 13.29 7.60 4.41
N GLU A 61 13.35 8.79 3.80
CA GLU A 61 12.84 9.01 2.45
C GLU A 61 13.61 8.22 1.40
N ALA A 62 14.90 8.02 1.58
CA ALA A 62 15.70 7.25 0.63
C ALA A 62 15.18 5.82 0.51
N SER A 63 14.77 5.21 1.64
CA SER A 63 14.19 3.87 1.65
C SER A 63 12.88 3.83 0.85
N ILE A 64 12.04 4.85 1.03
CA ILE A 64 10.77 4.93 0.30
C ILE A 64 11.03 5.04 -1.20
N ARG A 65 12.05 5.83 -1.61
CA ARG A 65 12.39 5.97 -3.02
C ARG A 65 12.91 4.67 -3.64
N ARG A 66 13.53 3.81 -2.87
CA ARG A 66 13.93 2.48 -3.36
C ARG A 66 12.71 1.65 -3.75
N PHE A 67 11.61 1.83 -3.05
CA PHE A 67 10.35 1.14 -3.33
C PHE A 67 9.53 1.85 -4.41
N ALA A 68 9.28 3.14 -4.23
CA ALA A 68 8.29 3.90 -5.00
C ALA A 68 8.87 4.65 -6.20
N GLY A 69 10.18 4.84 -6.25
CA GLY A 69 10.85 5.64 -7.28
C GLY A 69 11.15 7.05 -6.81
N ALA A 70 11.60 7.90 -7.73
CA ALA A 70 12.09 9.23 -7.41
C ALA A 70 11.05 10.12 -6.73
N ASP A 71 9.79 10.03 -7.15
CA ASP A 71 8.68 10.76 -6.53
C ASP A 71 8.03 9.89 -5.46
N LEU A 72 8.42 10.09 -4.21
CA LEU A 72 7.93 9.26 -3.10
C LEU A 72 6.43 9.41 -2.83
N LYS A 73 5.80 10.50 -3.29
CA LYS A 73 4.35 10.68 -3.13
C LYS A 73 3.54 9.83 -4.10
N ARG A 74 4.16 9.35 -5.15
CA ARG A 74 3.46 8.58 -6.18
C ARG A 74 3.13 7.17 -5.68
N ALA A 75 1.89 6.74 -5.92
CA ALA A 75 1.49 5.38 -5.64
C ALA A 75 2.19 4.42 -6.61
N LYS A 76 2.59 3.25 -6.09
CA LYS A 76 3.14 2.18 -6.91
C LYS A 76 2.04 1.15 -7.15
N TYR A 77 1.83 0.82 -8.43
CA TYR A 77 0.82 -0.16 -8.81
C TYR A 77 1.47 -1.38 -9.46
N TYR A 78 0.79 -2.51 -9.35
CA TYR A 78 1.20 -3.77 -9.98
C TYR A 78 0.33 -4.00 -11.22
N ASP A 79 0.78 -4.88 -12.10
CA ASP A 79 0.10 -5.14 -13.36
C ASP A 79 -1.34 -5.62 -13.17
N PHE A 80 -1.63 -6.32 -12.08
CA PHE A 80 -2.99 -6.81 -11.79
C PHE A 80 -3.92 -5.74 -11.20
N ASP A 81 -3.38 -4.64 -10.66
CA ASP A 81 -4.20 -3.64 -9.96
C ASP A 81 -5.36 -3.08 -10.79
N PRO A 82 -5.19 -2.74 -12.08
CA PRO A 82 -6.31 -2.22 -12.87
C PRO A 82 -7.48 -3.19 -13.02
N ASP A 83 -7.24 -4.49 -12.85
CA ASP A 83 -8.29 -5.50 -12.97
C ASP A 83 -9.19 -5.57 -11.74
N TYR A 84 -8.74 -5.01 -10.62
CA TYR A 84 -9.44 -5.09 -9.33
C TYR A 84 -9.87 -3.72 -8.81
N LEU A 85 -8.99 -2.73 -8.87
CA LEU A 85 -9.22 -1.43 -8.25
C LEU A 85 -10.27 -0.62 -9.02
N LEU A 86 -11.19 0.00 -8.27
CA LEU A 86 -12.22 0.85 -8.83
C LEU A 86 -11.63 2.14 -9.40
N GLU A 87 -10.55 2.62 -8.81
CA GLU A 87 -9.77 3.75 -9.28
C GLU A 87 -8.30 3.55 -8.92
N LEU A 88 -7.42 4.20 -9.65
CA LEU A 88 -5.99 4.22 -9.35
C LEU A 88 -5.63 5.59 -8.80
N GLU A 89 -5.66 5.73 -7.48
CA GLU A 89 -5.30 6.99 -6.83
C GLU A 89 -3.84 7.29 -7.13
N PRO A 90 -3.50 8.49 -7.61
CA PRO A 90 -2.14 8.75 -8.08
C PRO A 90 -1.12 8.91 -6.96
N GLU A 91 -1.57 9.28 -5.77
CA GLU A 91 -0.67 9.63 -4.67
C GLU A 91 -1.00 8.86 -3.40
N VAL A 92 0.00 8.77 -2.53
CA VAL A 92 -0.11 8.20 -1.20
C VAL A 92 0.14 9.29 -0.17
N GLU A 93 -0.13 8.98 1.10
CA GLU A 93 0.13 9.91 2.20
C GLU A 93 1.30 9.44 3.05
N HIS A 94 2.06 10.41 3.54
CA HIS A 94 3.17 10.15 4.47
C HIS A 94 2.95 10.89 5.77
N PHE A 95 3.41 10.28 6.85
CA PHE A 95 3.31 10.83 8.19
C PHE A 95 4.65 10.65 8.89
N GLU A 96 5.05 11.64 9.67
CA GLU A 96 6.18 11.47 10.56
C GLU A 96 5.71 10.76 11.82
N VAL A 97 6.40 9.70 12.21
CA VAL A 97 6.07 8.99 13.46
C VAL A 97 6.66 9.78 14.63
N ILE A 98 5.79 10.34 15.46
CA ILE A 98 6.18 11.18 16.58
C ILE A 98 6.47 10.35 17.82
N SER A 99 5.66 9.32 18.06
CA SER A 99 5.85 8.42 19.21
C SER A 99 5.13 7.10 18.94
N GLY A 100 5.53 6.11 19.69
CA GLY A 100 4.91 4.79 19.55
C GLY A 100 5.75 3.67 20.07
#